data_1e054fd41bffe789ead87f9a77410d06
#
_entry.id   1e054fd41bffe789ead87f9a77410d06
#
_cell.length_a   1.000
_cell.length_b   1.000
_cell.length_c   1.000
_cell.angle_alpha   90.00
_cell.angle_beta   90.00
_cell.angle_gamma   90.00
#
_symmetry.space_group_name_H-M   'P 1'
#
loop_
_entity.id
_entity.type
_entity.pdbx_description
1 polymer ?
#
loop_
_entity_poly.entity_id
_entity_poly.type
_entity_poly.pdbx_seq_one_letter_code
_entity_poly.pdbx_strand_id
1 'polypeptide(L)'
;MSYTINQLRDFSSLFSRSEVFRWFKNDFESIDLKLQRYNLLEKNRGNSYLDVLKSTYKVLEKNYPNEYILKNEFLNKWLKKELGNCDSIIFNEFRIGKAIADLAMFNGISKVFEIKTILDKEYRLSSQIQEYKKIFNEVYIIVPKIQLAKYFEYDESIGIITYDSNSKYFELVKKAAYKDTIDYNVLMEVLHTKEYLKIVKKHFKEIPDMNAFNQFEICKKLFSDIPSQNLNQLFLDTMKERNVHNFFFNKLNNELNQICLSLNLNKSQRDSLVSRLKTNKV
;
A
#
# COMPACT_ATOMS: atom_id res chain seq x y z
N MET A 1 -31.91 2.72 3.37
CA MET A 1 -31.54 4.14 3.52
C MET A 1 -30.64 4.48 2.35
N SER A 2 -30.90 5.56 1.63
CA SER A 2 -29.98 6.10 0.63
C SER A 2 -28.98 7.04 1.33
N TYR A 3 -27.70 6.90 1.06
CA TYR A 3 -26.65 7.77 1.58
C TYR A 3 -26.34 8.85 0.54
N THR A 4 -26.14 10.09 1.00
CA THR A 4 -25.68 11.16 0.10
C THR A 4 -24.18 11.01 -0.18
N ILE A 5 -23.70 11.56 -1.29
CA ILE A 5 -22.27 11.54 -1.63
C ILE A 5 -21.41 12.25 -0.55
N ASN A 6 -21.90 13.32 0.05
CA ASN A 6 -21.21 14.04 1.10
C ASN A 6 -21.10 13.19 2.37
N GLN A 7 -22.14 12.46 2.73
CA GLN A 7 -22.12 11.53 3.86
C GLN A 7 -21.10 10.42 3.64
N LEU A 8 -21.03 9.85 2.43
CA LEU A 8 -20.07 8.81 2.08
C LEU A 8 -18.62 9.33 2.11
N ARG A 9 -18.38 10.57 1.67
CA ARG A 9 -17.07 11.23 1.77
C ARG A 9 -16.66 11.49 3.21
N ASP A 10 -17.59 11.96 4.06
CA ASP A 10 -17.34 12.15 5.48
C ASP A 10 -17.01 10.82 6.19
N PHE A 11 -17.73 9.76 5.86
CA PHE A 11 -17.43 8.43 6.37
C PHE A 11 -16.09 7.91 5.89
N SER A 12 -15.74 8.15 4.62
CA SER A 12 -14.45 7.79 4.07
C SER A 12 -13.29 8.45 4.81
N SER A 13 -13.43 9.72 5.19
CA SER A 13 -12.38 10.48 5.88
C SER A 13 -12.05 9.92 7.27
N LEU A 14 -12.92 9.11 7.88
CA LEU A 14 -12.64 8.42 9.14
C LEU A 14 -11.48 7.41 9.01
N PHE A 15 -11.23 6.86 7.82
CA PHE A 15 -10.16 5.91 7.57
C PHE A 15 -8.87 6.61 7.09
N SER A 16 -8.50 7.71 7.74
CA SER A 16 -7.29 8.47 7.45
C SER A 16 -6.23 8.34 8.54
N ARG A 17 -4.96 8.59 8.19
CA ARG A 17 -3.85 8.58 9.16
C ARG A 17 -4.07 9.58 10.30
N SER A 18 -4.60 10.76 9.98
CA SER A 18 -4.88 11.80 10.98
C SER A 18 -5.91 11.35 12.02
N GLU A 19 -6.95 10.62 11.60
CA GLU A 19 -7.94 10.08 12.53
C GLU A 19 -7.32 9.05 13.48
N VAL A 20 -6.47 8.14 12.97
CA VAL A 20 -5.80 7.16 13.83
C VAL A 20 -4.91 7.84 14.88
N PHE A 21 -4.21 8.92 14.53
CA PHE A 21 -3.44 9.69 15.52
C PHE A 21 -4.33 10.34 16.60
N ARG A 22 -5.54 10.76 16.26
CA ARG A 22 -6.54 11.22 17.24
C ARG A 22 -6.97 10.08 18.16
N TRP A 23 -7.28 8.91 17.61
CA TRP A 23 -7.74 7.75 18.41
C TRP A 23 -6.66 7.25 19.38
N PHE A 24 -5.36 7.35 19.03
CA PHE A 24 -4.28 7.08 19.98
C PHE A 24 -4.25 8.06 21.17
N LYS A 25 -4.87 9.24 21.03
CA LYS A 25 -5.03 10.24 22.10
C LYS A 25 -6.38 10.13 22.81
N ASN A 26 -7.19 9.10 22.51
CA ASN A 26 -8.60 8.98 22.92
C ASN A 26 -9.49 10.14 22.47
N ASP A 27 -9.14 10.79 21.37
CA ASP A 27 -9.94 11.84 20.74
C ASP A 27 -10.82 11.23 19.64
N PHE A 28 -12.11 11.12 19.89
CA PHE A 28 -13.13 10.57 19.00
C PHE A 28 -14.12 11.63 18.50
N GLU A 29 -13.90 12.90 18.80
CA GLU A 29 -14.78 14.01 18.46
C GLU A 29 -15.15 14.05 16.97
N SER A 30 -14.21 13.74 16.07
CA SER A 30 -14.49 13.69 14.62
C SER A 30 -15.54 12.64 14.25
N ILE A 31 -15.57 11.51 14.95
CA ILE A 31 -16.60 10.48 14.76
C ILE A 31 -17.93 11.01 15.26
N ASP A 32 -17.97 11.56 16.47
CA ASP A 32 -19.20 12.09 17.10
C ASP A 32 -19.82 13.20 16.27
N LEU A 33 -19.02 14.16 15.79
CA LEU A 33 -19.49 15.24 14.92
C LEU A 33 -20.10 14.74 13.61
N LYS A 34 -19.52 13.68 13.01
CA LYS A 34 -20.09 13.09 11.80
C LYS A 34 -21.39 12.33 12.09
N LEU A 35 -21.44 11.58 13.20
CA LEU A 35 -22.67 10.90 13.63
C LEU A 35 -23.78 11.92 13.92
N GLN A 36 -23.47 13.02 14.61
CA GLN A 36 -24.41 14.10 14.91
C GLN A 36 -24.94 14.77 13.63
N ARG A 37 -24.04 15.12 12.69
CA ARG A 37 -24.39 15.75 11.39
C ARG A 37 -25.43 14.95 10.60
N TYR A 38 -25.40 13.63 10.70
CA TYR A 38 -26.30 12.75 9.95
C TYR A 38 -27.39 12.10 10.82
N ASN A 39 -27.65 12.63 12.01
CA ASN A 39 -28.66 12.13 12.96
C ASN A 39 -28.47 10.64 13.31
N LEU A 40 -27.21 10.20 13.44
CA LEU A 40 -26.85 8.83 13.75
C LEU A 40 -26.34 8.64 15.18
N LEU A 41 -26.20 9.72 15.96
CA LEU A 41 -25.64 9.68 17.31
C LEU A 41 -26.47 8.78 18.22
N GLU A 42 -27.77 9.05 18.33
CA GLU A 42 -28.68 8.27 19.20
C GLU A 42 -28.76 6.79 18.79
N LYS A 43 -28.72 6.51 17.48
CA LYS A 43 -28.71 5.13 16.97
C LYS A 43 -27.44 4.36 17.37
N ASN A 44 -26.33 5.05 17.56
CA ASN A 44 -25.04 4.46 17.92
C ASN A 44 -24.72 4.58 19.42
N ARG A 45 -25.60 5.17 20.20
CA ARG A 45 -25.42 5.35 21.63
C ARG A 45 -25.11 4.03 22.33
N GLY A 46 -24.02 4.00 23.08
CA GLY A 46 -23.55 2.81 23.78
C GLY A 46 -22.76 1.82 22.90
N ASN A 47 -22.71 2.00 21.59
CA ASN A 47 -21.82 1.23 20.72
C ASN A 47 -20.36 1.65 20.96
N SER A 48 -19.43 0.71 20.79
CA SER A 48 -18.01 1.08 20.77
C SER A 48 -17.68 1.83 19.46
N TYR A 49 -16.66 2.71 19.50
CA TYR A 49 -16.19 3.35 18.27
C TYR A 49 -15.69 2.33 17.23
N LEU A 50 -15.20 1.17 17.68
CA LEU A 50 -14.88 0.08 16.78
C LEU A 50 -16.10 -0.44 16.02
N ASP A 51 -17.25 -0.60 16.67
CA ASP A 51 -18.48 -1.05 16.02
C ASP A 51 -19.00 -0.01 15.03
N VAL A 52 -18.89 1.27 15.39
CA VAL A 52 -19.22 2.39 14.49
C VAL A 52 -18.35 2.34 13.24
N LEU A 53 -17.03 2.19 13.38
CA LEU A 53 -16.11 2.11 12.25
C LEU A 53 -16.39 0.88 11.39
N LYS A 54 -16.67 -0.29 11.97
CA LYS A 54 -17.06 -1.49 11.23
C LYS A 54 -18.35 -1.31 10.43
N SER A 55 -19.35 -0.69 11.05
CA SER A 55 -20.62 -0.40 10.36
C SER A 55 -20.43 0.61 9.23
N THR A 56 -19.63 1.64 9.46
CA THR A 56 -19.27 2.65 8.46
C THR A 56 -18.48 2.03 7.29
N TYR A 57 -17.52 1.15 7.58
CA TYR A 57 -16.78 0.42 6.56
C TYR A 57 -17.71 -0.39 5.63
N LYS A 58 -18.68 -1.12 6.19
CA LYS A 58 -19.69 -1.88 5.40
C LYS A 58 -20.54 -0.97 4.52
N VAL A 59 -20.88 0.23 5.00
CA VAL A 59 -21.61 1.23 4.20
C VAL A 59 -20.77 1.69 3.02
N LEU A 60 -19.49 2.02 3.25
CA LEU A 60 -18.56 2.45 2.19
C LEU A 60 -18.31 1.32 1.18
N GLU A 61 -18.05 0.11 1.65
CA GLU A 61 -17.82 -1.06 0.81
C GLU A 61 -18.97 -1.31 -0.18
N LYS A 62 -20.20 -1.07 0.26
CA LYS A 62 -21.40 -1.27 -0.57
C LYS A 62 -21.71 -0.10 -1.50
N ASN A 63 -21.54 1.14 -1.03
CA ASN A 63 -22.10 2.33 -1.69
C ASN A 63 -21.03 3.28 -2.24
N TYR A 64 -19.77 3.14 -1.78
CA TYR A 64 -18.69 4.04 -2.14
C TYR A 64 -17.32 3.34 -2.02
N PRO A 65 -17.03 2.35 -2.90
CA PRO A 65 -15.76 1.62 -2.89
C PRO A 65 -14.62 2.54 -3.37
N ASN A 66 -14.17 3.41 -2.48
CA ASN A 66 -13.08 4.34 -2.70
C ASN A 66 -11.72 3.62 -2.62
N GLU A 67 -10.64 4.38 -2.82
CA GLU A 67 -9.27 3.86 -2.79
C GLU A 67 -8.92 3.11 -1.50
N TYR A 68 -9.31 3.65 -0.31
CA TYR A 68 -9.08 2.97 0.96
C TYR A 68 -9.75 1.58 1.00
N ILE A 69 -11.02 1.51 0.61
CA ILE A 69 -11.77 0.26 0.60
C ILE A 69 -11.12 -0.74 -0.35
N LEU A 70 -10.78 -0.32 -1.58
CA LEU A 70 -10.16 -1.22 -2.56
C LEU A 70 -8.78 -1.70 -2.12
N LYS A 71 -7.93 -0.82 -1.57
CA LYS A 71 -6.62 -1.20 -1.00
C LYS A 71 -6.78 -2.22 0.14
N ASN A 72 -7.70 -1.96 1.05
CA ASN A 72 -7.93 -2.85 2.20
C ASN A 72 -8.50 -4.21 1.79
N GLU A 73 -9.45 -4.24 0.86
CA GLU A 73 -10.00 -5.48 0.31
C GLU A 73 -8.94 -6.28 -0.47
N PHE A 74 -8.10 -5.60 -1.27
CA PHE A 74 -7.01 -6.22 -2.00
C PHE A 74 -5.97 -6.84 -1.05
N LEU A 75 -5.58 -6.13 -0.01
CA LEU A 75 -4.73 -6.66 1.06
C LEU A 75 -5.32 -7.92 1.70
N ASN A 76 -6.59 -7.87 2.08
CA ASN A 76 -7.24 -8.95 2.83
C ASN A 76 -7.55 -10.19 1.99
N LYS A 77 -7.93 -10.00 0.73
CA LYS A 77 -8.47 -11.08 -0.12
C LYS A 77 -7.46 -11.61 -1.13
N TRP A 78 -6.55 -10.75 -1.59
CA TRP A 78 -5.56 -11.11 -2.61
C TRP A 78 -4.15 -11.25 -2.03
N LEU A 79 -3.55 -10.16 -1.57
CA LEU A 79 -2.15 -10.18 -1.14
C LEU A 79 -1.90 -11.12 0.04
N LYS A 80 -2.86 -11.30 0.93
CA LYS A 80 -2.75 -12.27 2.02
C LYS A 80 -2.53 -13.70 1.54
N LYS A 81 -3.09 -14.10 0.40
CA LYS A 81 -2.89 -15.42 -0.20
C LYS A 81 -1.51 -15.51 -0.85
N GLU A 82 -1.03 -14.42 -1.43
CA GLU A 82 0.27 -14.31 -2.09
C GLU A 82 1.45 -14.27 -1.10
N LEU A 83 1.23 -13.81 0.14
CA LEU A 83 2.28 -13.70 1.15
C LEU A 83 2.93 -15.04 1.51
N GLY A 84 2.21 -16.16 1.36
CA GLY A 84 2.74 -17.46 1.77
C GLY A 84 3.03 -17.53 3.27
N ASN A 85 3.94 -18.43 3.68
CA ASN A 85 4.20 -18.71 5.08
C ASN A 85 5.35 -17.90 5.72
N CYS A 86 6.20 -17.16 4.95
CA CYS A 86 7.36 -16.47 5.51
C CYS A 86 7.80 -15.30 4.63
N ASP A 87 8.73 -14.49 5.06
CA ASP A 87 9.62 -13.56 4.33
C ASP A 87 9.03 -12.58 3.29
N SER A 88 7.72 -12.54 3.13
CA SER A 88 7.10 -11.58 2.23
C SER A 88 6.88 -10.25 2.94
N ILE A 89 7.24 -9.15 2.28
CA ILE A 89 7.08 -7.80 2.80
C ILE A 89 6.18 -7.00 1.87
N ILE A 90 5.25 -6.25 2.45
CA ILE A 90 4.39 -5.32 1.73
C ILE A 90 4.65 -3.90 2.23
N PHE A 91 4.86 -2.98 1.30
CA PHE A 91 4.93 -1.56 1.55
C PHE A 91 3.66 -0.88 1.06
N ASN A 92 3.16 0.05 1.84
CA ASN A 92 2.14 1.02 1.41
C ASN A 92 2.82 2.30 0.96
N GLU A 93 2.38 2.86 -0.18
CA GLU A 93 2.91 4.11 -0.73
C GLU A 93 4.44 4.06 -0.95
N PHE A 94 4.88 3.10 -1.75
CA PHE A 94 6.29 2.94 -2.08
C PHE A 94 6.74 3.97 -3.11
N ARG A 95 7.72 4.81 -2.76
CA ARG A 95 8.25 5.87 -3.65
C ARG A 95 9.28 5.32 -4.62
N ILE A 96 9.11 5.65 -5.91
CA ILE A 96 10.02 5.31 -7.01
C ILE A 96 10.22 6.57 -7.85
N GLY A 97 11.37 7.20 -7.75
CA GLY A 97 11.61 8.47 -8.44
C GLY A 97 10.50 9.50 -8.15
N LYS A 98 9.80 9.91 -9.19
CA LYS A 98 8.68 10.86 -9.10
C LYS A 98 7.32 10.21 -8.84
N ALA A 99 7.24 8.89 -8.90
CA ALA A 99 6.00 8.14 -8.67
C ALA A 99 5.91 7.60 -7.23
N ILE A 100 4.68 7.33 -6.80
CA ILE A 100 4.39 6.64 -5.54
C ILE A 100 3.41 5.53 -5.89
N ALA A 101 3.84 4.28 -5.69
CA ALA A 101 3.00 3.12 -5.90
C ALA A 101 2.07 2.89 -4.72
N ASP A 102 0.85 2.47 -4.97
CA ASP A 102 -0.12 2.18 -3.92
C ASP A 102 0.35 1.08 -2.99
N LEU A 103 0.83 -0.03 -3.55
CA LEU A 103 1.37 -1.16 -2.82
C LEU A 103 2.57 -1.74 -3.57
N ALA A 104 3.59 -2.15 -2.82
CA ALA A 104 4.72 -2.92 -3.34
C ALA A 104 4.93 -4.16 -2.47
N MET A 105 5.15 -5.33 -3.10
CA MET A 105 5.36 -6.60 -2.42
C MET A 105 6.67 -7.23 -2.86
N PHE A 106 7.38 -7.81 -1.90
CA PHE A 106 8.64 -8.54 -2.10
C PHE A 106 8.51 -9.94 -1.49
N ASN A 107 8.42 -10.96 -2.33
CA ASN A 107 8.25 -12.37 -1.94
C ASN A 107 9.05 -13.33 -2.84
N GLY A 108 10.34 -13.07 -3.00
CA GLY A 108 11.21 -13.76 -3.96
C GLY A 108 11.33 -13.02 -5.28
N ILE A 109 10.31 -12.28 -5.66
CA ILE A 109 10.31 -11.27 -6.73
C ILE A 109 9.69 -9.97 -6.22
N SER A 110 9.93 -8.87 -6.92
CA SER A 110 9.29 -7.59 -6.61
C SER A 110 8.05 -7.39 -7.48
N LYS A 111 6.93 -7.10 -6.84
CA LYS A 111 5.66 -6.79 -7.51
C LYS A 111 5.18 -5.42 -7.07
N VAL A 112 4.69 -4.63 -7.99
CA VAL A 112 4.04 -3.36 -7.70
C VAL A 112 2.59 -3.38 -8.17
N PHE A 113 1.72 -2.76 -7.37
CA PHE A 113 0.29 -2.70 -7.62
C PHE A 113 -0.17 -1.25 -7.57
N GLU A 114 -0.78 -0.80 -8.66
CA GLU A 114 -1.44 0.50 -8.78
C GLU A 114 -2.94 0.29 -8.82
N ILE A 115 -3.68 0.95 -7.93
CA ILE A 115 -5.13 0.76 -7.78
C ILE A 115 -5.86 1.93 -8.43
N LYS A 116 -6.77 1.61 -9.33
CA LYS A 116 -7.66 2.60 -9.97
C LYS A 116 -9.09 2.34 -9.56
N THR A 117 -9.76 3.39 -9.16
CA THR A 117 -11.19 3.42 -8.88
C THR A 117 -11.96 3.99 -10.07
N ILE A 118 -13.29 3.93 -10.04
CA ILE A 118 -14.13 4.59 -11.05
C ILE A 118 -13.94 6.12 -11.04
N LEU A 119 -13.47 6.66 -9.91
CA LEU A 119 -13.34 8.11 -9.70
C LEU A 119 -11.98 8.67 -10.17
N ASP A 120 -11.01 7.80 -10.48
CA ASP A 120 -9.65 8.22 -10.79
C ASP A 120 -9.49 8.73 -12.21
N LYS A 121 -8.65 9.77 -12.33
CA LYS A 121 -8.19 10.30 -13.62
C LYS A 121 -6.89 9.61 -14.03
N GLU A 122 -6.74 9.31 -15.33
CA GLU A 122 -5.64 8.48 -15.85
C GLU A 122 -4.38 9.22 -16.22
N TYR A 123 -4.39 10.55 -16.21
CA TYR A 123 -3.28 11.35 -16.75
C TYR A 123 -1.89 11.04 -16.15
N ARG A 124 -1.83 10.40 -14.96
CA ARG A 124 -0.58 10.00 -14.32
C ARG A 124 -0.20 8.54 -14.54
N LEU A 125 -1.15 7.69 -14.99
CA LEU A 125 -0.93 6.23 -15.00
C LEU A 125 0.26 5.84 -15.89
N SER A 126 0.38 6.43 -17.09
CA SER A 126 1.48 6.13 -18.00
C SER A 126 2.84 6.44 -17.35
N SER A 127 3.01 7.63 -16.78
CA SER A 127 4.26 8.01 -16.12
C SER A 127 4.55 7.14 -14.89
N GLN A 128 3.55 6.77 -14.10
CA GLN A 128 3.69 5.88 -12.96
C GLN A 128 4.20 4.49 -13.41
N ILE A 129 3.57 3.88 -14.41
CA ILE A 129 3.97 2.57 -14.95
C ILE A 129 5.40 2.61 -15.47
N GLN A 130 5.79 3.67 -16.18
CA GLN A 130 7.17 3.80 -16.66
C GLN A 130 8.20 3.83 -15.53
N GLU A 131 7.91 4.52 -14.43
CA GLU A 131 8.79 4.51 -13.25
C GLU A 131 8.83 3.11 -12.60
N TYR A 132 7.70 2.45 -12.46
CA TYR A 132 7.63 1.12 -11.84
C TYR A 132 8.42 0.07 -12.62
N LYS A 133 8.34 0.08 -13.95
CA LYS A 133 9.09 -0.83 -14.83
C LYS A 133 10.60 -0.71 -14.72
N LYS A 134 11.13 0.38 -14.15
CA LYS A 134 12.58 0.56 -13.99
C LYS A 134 13.17 -0.35 -12.92
N ILE A 135 12.40 -0.71 -11.88
CA ILE A 135 12.95 -1.45 -10.73
C ILE A 135 12.12 -2.65 -10.27
N PHE A 136 10.88 -2.83 -10.74
CA PHE A 136 10.04 -3.96 -10.34
C PHE A 136 10.05 -5.07 -11.37
N ASN A 137 10.03 -6.33 -10.89
CA ASN A 137 9.96 -7.51 -11.74
C ASN A 137 8.60 -7.62 -12.44
N GLU A 138 7.51 -7.33 -11.74
CA GLU A 138 6.15 -7.40 -12.26
C GLU A 138 5.37 -6.13 -11.85
N VAL A 139 4.66 -5.54 -12.82
CA VAL A 139 3.82 -4.35 -12.61
C VAL A 139 2.36 -4.72 -12.87
N TYR A 140 1.51 -4.49 -11.89
CA TYR A 140 0.07 -4.77 -11.97
C TYR A 140 -0.74 -3.50 -11.78
N ILE A 141 -1.86 -3.41 -12.51
CA ILE A 141 -2.94 -2.47 -12.21
C ILE A 141 -4.17 -3.23 -11.72
N ILE A 142 -4.83 -2.67 -10.70
CA ILE A 142 -6.09 -3.18 -10.18
C ILE A 142 -7.18 -2.22 -10.61
N VAL A 143 -8.15 -2.71 -11.37
CA VAL A 143 -9.21 -1.89 -11.98
C VAL A 143 -10.59 -2.48 -11.71
N PRO A 144 -11.66 -1.65 -11.62
CA PRO A 144 -13.01 -2.16 -11.59
C PRO A 144 -13.30 -3.01 -12.82
N LYS A 145 -14.00 -4.14 -12.66
CA LYS A 145 -14.33 -5.07 -13.75
C LYS A 145 -15.02 -4.39 -14.93
N ILE A 146 -15.87 -3.40 -14.65
CA ILE A 146 -16.58 -2.62 -15.69
C ILE A 146 -15.65 -1.75 -16.54
N GLN A 147 -14.43 -1.49 -16.10
CA GLN A 147 -13.43 -0.70 -16.83
C GLN A 147 -12.37 -1.57 -17.51
N LEU A 148 -12.47 -2.89 -17.45
CA LEU A 148 -11.47 -3.82 -17.99
C LEU A 148 -11.12 -3.49 -19.47
N ALA A 149 -12.11 -3.30 -20.33
CA ALA A 149 -11.90 -3.03 -21.75
C ALA A 149 -10.97 -1.82 -22.01
N LYS A 150 -11.05 -0.81 -21.15
CA LYS A 150 -10.24 0.41 -21.23
C LYS A 150 -8.74 0.16 -20.96
N TYR A 151 -8.42 -0.81 -20.11
CA TYR A 151 -7.05 -1.08 -19.67
C TYR A 151 -6.43 -2.30 -20.32
N PHE A 152 -7.21 -3.14 -20.99
CA PHE A 152 -6.76 -4.45 -21.46
C PHE A 152 -5.58 -4.34 -22.44
N GLU A 153 -5.65 -3.38 -23.36
CA GLU A 153 -4.61 -3.12 -24.36
C GLU A 153 -3.69 -1.94 -24.01
N TYR A 154 -3.83 -1.40 -22.80
CA TYR A 154 -3.11 -0.20 -22.39
C TYR A 154 -1.57 -0.37 -22.45
N ASP A 155 -1.07 -1.50 -22.06
CA ASP A 155 0.35 -1.85 -22.08
C ASP A 155 0.48 -3.38 -21.98
N GLU A 156 1.18 -3.99 -22.96
CA GLU A 156 1.29 -5.45 -23.06
C GLU A 156 2.05 -6.09 -21.89
N SER A 157 2.99 -5.37 -21.30
CA SER A 157 3.87 -5.89 -20.24
C SER A 157 3.26 -5.82 -18.85
N ILE A 158 2.20 -5.04 -18.61
CA ILE A 158 1.56 -4.96 -17.30
C ILE A 158 0.52 -6.06 -17.10
N GLY A 159 0.42 -6.54 -15.86
CA GLY A 159 -0.66 -7.42 -15.45
C GLY A 159 -1.92 -6.62 -15.08
N ILE A 160 -3.08 -7.27 -15.22
CA ILE A 160 -4.38 -6.68 -14.88
C ILE A 160 -5.11 -7.61 -13.91
N ILE A 161 -5.48 -7.03 -12.79
CA ILE A 161 -6.35 -7.66 -11.80
C ILE A 161 -7.64 -6.85 -11.76
N THR A 162 -8.78 -7.49 -11.97
CA THR A 162 -10.08 -6.82 -11.86
C THR A 162 -10.70 -7.00 -10.49
N TYR A 163 -11.47 -6.00 -10.08
CA TYR A 163 -12.32 -6.05 -8.90
C TYR A 163 -13.79 -5.92 -9.29
N ASP A 164 -14.58 -6.91 -8.89
CA ASP A 164 -16.04 -6.85 -9.01
C ASP A 164 -16.64 -6.41 -7.67
N SER A 165 -17.23 -5.22 -7.63
CA SER A 165 -17.85 -4.66 -6.43
C SER A 165 -19.08 -5.44 -5.93
N ASN A 166 -19.77 -6.16 -6.81
CA ASN A 166 -20.96 -6.92 -6.44
C ASN A 166 -20.60 -8.24 -5.74
N SER A 167 -19.71 -9.01 -6.36
CA SER A 167 -19.21 -10.28 -5.79
C SER A 167 -18.07 -10.07 -4.78
N LYS A 168 -17.48 -8.85 -4.72
CA LYS A 168 -16.31 -8.51 -3.91
C LYS A 168 -15.10 -9.43 -4.19
N TYR A 169 -14.94 -9.82 -5.43
CA TYR A 169 -13.94 -10.76 -5.88
C TYR A 169 -12.88 -10.08 -6.75
N PHE A 170 -11.63 -10.51 -6.57
CA PHE A 170 -10.51 -10.13 -7.42
C PHE A 170 -10.16 -11.26 -8.38
N GLU A 171 -9.93 -10.94 -9.64
CA GLU A 171 -9.61 -11.89 -10.70
C GLU A 171 -8.36 -11.43 -11.45
N LEU A 172 -7.36 -12.32 -11.61
CA LEU A 172 -6.23 -12.09 -12.47
C LEU A 172 -6.65 -12.32 -13.93
N VAL A 173 -6.81 -11.24 -14.67
CA VAL A 173 -7.24 -11.30 -16.08
C VAL A 173 -6.04 -11.38 -17.02
N LYS A 174 -4.96 -10.67 -16.71
CA LYS A 174 -3.73 -10.69 -17.50
C LYS A 174 -2.53 -10.73 -16.57
N LYS A 175 -1.63 -11.70 -16.80
CA LYS A 175 -0.38 -11.80 -16.04
C LYS A 175 0.61 -10.74 -16.53
N ALA A 176 1.35 -10.11 -15.61
CA ALA A 176 2.44 -9.21 -15.96
C ALA A 176 3.59 -9.97 -16.62
N ALA A 177 4.27 -9.32 -17.55
CA ALA A 177 5.56 -9.79 -18.05
C ALA A 177 6.62 -9.67 -16.95
N TYR A 178 7.37 -10.74 -16.75
CA TYR A 178 8.48 -10.74 -15.80
C TYR A 178 9.72 -10.06 -16.41
N LYS A 179 10.37 -9.23 -15.59
CA LYS A 179 11.63 -8.56 -15.95
C LYS A 179 12.61 -8.65 -14.77
N ASP A 180 13.81 -9.12 -15.00
CA ASP A 180 14.87 -9.24 -13.99
C ASP A 180 15.92 -8.12 -14.05
N THR A 181 15.79 -7.21 -15.03
CA THR A 181 16.68 -6.07 -15.17
C THR A 181 16.19 -4.87 -14.38
N ILE A 182 17.11 -4.16 -13.75
CA ILE A 182 16.82 -2.99 -12.89
C ILE A 182 17.67 -1.80 -13.33
N ASP A 183 17.08 -0.61 -13.33
CA ASP A 183 17.78 0.65 -13.57
C ASP A 183 18.50 1.08 -12.29
N TYR A 184 19.83 1.03 -12.30
CA TYR A 184 20.64 1.38 -11.14
C TYR A 184 20.50 2.85 -10.71
N ASN A 185 20.19 3.77 -11.62
CA ASN A 185 19.98 5.18 -11.27
C ASN A 185 18.74 5.34 -10.40
N VAL A 186 17.63 4.71 -10.82
CA VAL A 186 16.38 4.74 -10.04
C VAL A 186 16.51 3.94 -8.76
N LEU A 187 17.24 2.82 -8.78
CA LEU A 187 17.50 2.03 -7.59
C LEU A 187 18.25 2.86 -6.53
N MET A 188 19.29 3.60 -6.93
CA MET A 188 20.03 4.48 -6.01
C MET A 188 19.14 5.56 -5.35
N GLU A 189 18.13 6.07 -6.05
CA GLU A 189 17.17 7.02 -5.48
C GLU A 189 16.18 6.38 -4.48
N VAL A 190 15.94 5.08 -4.60
CA VAL A 190 15.05 4.30 -3.72
C VAL A 190 15.75 3.81 -2.46
N LEU A 191 17.05 3.54 -2.54
CA LEU A 191 17.83 3.03 -1.44
C LEU A 191 18.24 4.13 -0.45
N HIS A 192 18.15 3.80 0.84
CA HIS A 192 18.68 4.68 1.88
C HIS A 192 20.22 4.63 1.89
N THR A 193 20.85 5.69 2.41
CA THR A 193 22.31 5.80 2.49
C THR A 193 22.99 4.55 3.06
N LYS A 194 22.49 4.03 4.16
CA LYS A 194 23.04 2.83 4.80
C LYS A 194 22.90 1.58 3.91
N GLU A 195 21.84 1.52 3.10
CA GLU A 195 21.55 0.37 2.24
C GLU A 195 22.50 0.32 1.06
N TYR A 196 22.64 1.42 0.29
CA TYR A 196 23.54 1.42 -0.85
C TYR A 196 25.03 1.30 -0.42
N LEU A 197 25.42 1.87 0.71
CA LEU A 197 26.75 1.68 1.27
C LEU A 197 27.02 0.22 1.67
N LYS A 198 26.01 -0.47 2.23
CA LYS A 198 26.10 -1.90 2.56
C LYS A 198 26.28 -2.75 1.32
N ILE A 199 25.52 -2.46 0.25
CA ILE A 199 25.63 -3.17 -1.04
C ILE A 199 27.04 -3.01 -1.61
N VAL A 200 27.55 -1.79 -1.70
CA VAL A 200 28.89 -1.51 -2.22
C VAL A 200 29.96 -2.25 -1.41
N LYS A 201 29.92 -2.15 -0.07
CA LYS A 201 30.87 -2.85 0.81
C LYS A 201 30.82 -4.37 0.69
N LYS A 202 29.65 -4.93 0.38
CA LYS A 202 29.47 -6.38 0.21
C LYS A 202 29.97 -6.85 -1.17
N HIS A 203 29.81 -6.02 -2.20
CA HIS A 203 30.07 -6.40 -3.58
C HIS A 203 31.52 -6.14 -4.03
N PHE A 204 32.14 -5.05 -3.56
CA PHE A 204 33.49 -4.63 -3.96
C PHE A 204 34.49 -4.89 -2.85
N LYS A 205 35.66 -5.45 -3.20
CA LYS A 205 36.77 -5.67 -2.26
C LYS A 205 37.49 -4.38 -1.89
N GLU A 206 37.67 -3.51 -2.88
CA GLU A 206 38.29 -2.20 -2.74
C GLU A 206 37.27 -1.12 -3.05
N ILE A 207 37.17 -0.13 -2.20
CA ILE A 207 36.19 0.95 -2.29
C ILE A 207 36.95 2.25 -2.20
N PRO A 208 36.71 3.22 -3.14
CA PRO A 208 37.31 4.55 -3.07
C PRO A 208 36.96 5.24 -1.74
N ASP A 209 37.85 6.13 -1.30
CA ASP A 209 37.55 6.98 -0.14
C ASP A 209 36.31 7.84 -0.38
N MET A 210 35.40 7.77 0.58
CA MET A 210 34.10 8.45 0.48
C MET A 210 33.81 9.26 1.76
N ASN A 211 33.13 10.37 1.59
CA ASN A 211 32.58 11.17 2.65
C ASN A 211 31.09 11.47 2.40
N ALA A 212 30.44 12.16 3.32
CA ALA A 212 29.01 12.44 3.23
C ALA A 212 28.59 13.23 1.96
N PHE A 213 29.50 13.99 1.35
CA PHE A 213 29.20 14.82 0.18
C PHE A 213 29.33 14.08 -1.15
N ASN A 214 30.25 13.10 -1.26
CA ASN A 214 30.56 12.41 -2.51
C ASN A 214 30.11 10.94 -2.55
N GLN A 215 29.73 10.35 -1.42
CA GLN A 215 29.38 8.93 -1.32
C GLN A 215 28.25 8.50 -2.27
N PHE A 216 27.24 9.36 -2.49
CA PHE A 216 26.13 9.04 -3.38
C PHE A 216 26.61 8.85 -4.84
N GLU A 217 27.37 9.82 -5.35
CA GLU A 217 27.86 9.76 -6.74
C GLU A 217 28.89 8.64 -6.95
N ILE A 218 29.77 8.40 -5.97
CA ILE A 218 30.73 7.30 -6.04
C ILE A 218 30.00 5.95 -6.02
N CYS A 219 29.05 5.75 -5.10
CA CYS A 219 28.26 4.52 -5.05
C CYS A 219 27.42 4.33 -6.31
N LYS A 220 26.83 5.39 -6.86
CA LYS A 220 26.07 5.35 -8.11
C LYS A 220 26.93 4.88 -9.29
N LYS A 221 28.19 5.36 -9.37
CA LYS A 221 29.14 4.87 -10.38
C LYS A 221 29.48 3.40 -10.15
N LEU A 222 29.73 2.97 -8.92
CA LEU A 222 29.99 1.56 -8.61
C LEU A 222 28.78 0.66 -8.93
N PHE A 223 27.58 1.14 -8.72
CA PHE A 223 26.36 0.40 -9.09
C PHE A 223 26.25 0.14 -10.58
N SER A 224 26.78 1.03 -11.45
CA SER A 224 26.80 0.79 -12.91
C SER A 224 27.66 -0.41 -13.32
N ASP A 225 28.61 -0.81 -12.49
CA ASP A 225 29.51 -1.93 -12.74
C ASP A 225 28.93 -3.28 -12.24
N ILE A 226 27.80 -3.24 -11.50
CA ILE A 226 27.11 -4.45 -11.03
C ILE A 226 26.13 -4.93 -12.10
N PRO A 227 26.19 -6.21 -12.53
CA PRO A 227 25.20 -6.76 -13.46
C PRO A 227 23.77 -6.58 -12.96
N SER A 228 22.85 -6.23 -13.86
CA SER A 228 21.49 -5.84 -13.51
C SER A 228 20.70 -6.92 -12.75
N GLN A 229 20.90 -8.21 -13.08
CA GLN A 229 20.31 -9.33 -12.35
C GLN A 229 20.83 -9.40 -10.90
N ASN A 230 22.12 -9.13 -10.69
CA ASN A 230 22.71 -9.10 -9.36
C ASN A 230 22.14 -7.91 -8.54
N LEU A 231 21.96 -6.74 -9.18
CA LEU A 231 21.30 -5.59 -8.57
C LEU A 231 19.86 -5.92 -8.17
N ASN A 232 19.12 -6.65 -9.02
CA ASN A 232 17.76 -7.08 -8.70
C ASN A 232 17.75 -7.96 -7.43
N GLN A 233 18.65 -8.93 -7.32
CA GLN A 233 18.73 -9.77 -6.12
C GLN A 233 19.12 -8.95 -4.87
N LEU A 234 20.08 -8.05 -4.99
CA LEU A 234 20.50 -7.17 -3.89
C LEU A 234 19.37 -6.23 -3.46
N PHE A 235 18.57 -5.76 -4.40
CA PHE A 235 17.37 -4.97 -4.09
C PHE A 235 16.35 -5.78 -3.29
N LEU A 236 16.01 -7.00 -3.74
CA LEU A 236 15.10 -7.90 -3.03
C LEU A 236 15.57 -8.18 -1.60
N ASP A 237 16.86 -8.50 -1.43
CA ASP A 237 17.45 -8.78 -0.11
C ASP A 237 17.39 -7.54 0.78
N THR A 238 17.72 -6.36 0.23
CA THR A 238 17.70 -5.11 0.98
C THR A 238 16.28 -4.74 1.43
N MET A 239 15.28 -4.93 0.56
CA MET A 239 13.89 -4.64 0.93
C MET A 239 13.40 -5.56 2.05
N LYS A 240 13.82 -6.83 2.06
CA LYS A 240 13.48 -7.77 3.14
C LYS A 240 14.04 -7.38 4.50
N GLU A 241 15.16 -6.67 4.53
CA GLU A 241 15.77 -6.18 5.77
C GLU A 241 15.08 -4.93 6.35
N ARG A 242 14.26 -4.24 5.57
CA ARG A 242 13.51 -3.08 6.06
C ARG A 242 12.51 -3.50 7.12
N ASN A 243 12.47 -2.74 8.22
CA ASN A 243 11.55 -3.00 9.32
C ASN A 243 10.11 -2.61 8.92
N VAL A 244 9.40 -3.56 8.33
CA VAL A 244 7.98 -3.43 8.01
C VAL A 244 7.19 -4.45 8.82
N HIS A 245 6.20 -3.97 9.55
CA HIS A 245 5.39 -4.82 10.40
C HIS A 245 4.23 -5.44 9.61
N ASN A 246 4.41 -6.68 9.15
CA ASN A 246 3.39 -7.45 8.41
C ASN A 246 2.35 -8.14 9.31
N PHE A 247 2.38 -7.89 10.63
CA PHE A 247 1.42 -8.47 11.60
C PHE A 247 0.00 -7.89 11.52
N PHE A 248 -0.26 -7.03 10.55
CA PHE A 248 -1.55 -6.35 10.39
C PHE A 248 -2.68 -7.25 9.88
N PHE A 249 -2.39 -8.43 9.34
CA PHE A 249 -3.43 -9.36 8.88
C PHE A 249 -4.17 -10.03 10.04
N ASN A 250 -4.99 -9.27 10.73
CA ASN A 250 -5.89 -9.79 11.74
C ASN A 250 -7.28 -10.04 11.14
N LYS A 251 -7.83 -11.23 11.35
CA LYS A 251 -9.16 -11.59 10.86
C LYS A 251 -10.29 -10.84 11.57
N LEU A 252 -10.08 -10.42 12.82
CA LEU A 252 -11.13 -9.84 13.67
C LEU A 252 -11.43 -8.36 13.37
N ASN A 253 -10.42 -7.61 12.88
CA ASN A 253 -10.53 -6.16 12.62
C ASN A 253 -9.87 -5.85 11.27
N ASN A 254 -10.29 -6.61 10.25
CA ASN A 254 -9.73 -6.52 8.90
C ASN A 254 -10.02 -5.18 8.21
N GLU A 255 -11.03 -4.44 8.68
CA GLU A 255 -11.37 -3.09 8.23
C GLU A 255 -10.21 -2.10 8.42
N LEU A 256 -9.31 -2.37 9.39
CA LEU A 256 -8.21 -1.49 9.76
C LEU A 256 -6.85 -1.95 9.19
N ASN A 257 -6.78 -3.03 8.42
CA ASN A 257 -5.50 -3.60 7.97
C ASN A 257 -4.71 -2.60 7.11
N GLN A 258 -5.35 -1.94 6.15
CA GLN A 258 -4.69 -0.97 5.29
C GLN A 258 -4.13 0.22 6.08
N ILE A 259 -4.89 0.79 7.01
CA ILE A 259 -4.42 1.93 7.80
C ILE A 259 -3.29 1.53 8.77
N CYS A 260 -3.35 0.33 9.34
CA CYS A 260 -2.27 -0.20 10.16
C CYS A 260 -0.97 -0.40 9.35
N LEU A 261 -1.08 -0.89 8.10
CA LEU A 261 0.04 -0.99 7.19
C LEU A 261 0.61 0.39 6.83
N SER A 262 -0.25 1.34 6.50
CA SER A 262 0.15 2.69 6.08
C SER A 262 0.90 3.47 7.17
N LEU A 263 0.63 3.14 8.44
CA LEU A 263 1.29 3.72 9.62
C LEU A 263 2.42 2.83 10.15
N ASN A 264 2.69 1.70 9.51
CA ASN A 264 3.67 0.70 9.93
C ASN A 264 3.53 0.32 11.43
N LEU A 265 2.28 0.12 11.89
CA LEU A 265 2.01 -0.18 13.29
C LEU A 265 2.51 -1.58 13.65
N ASN A 266 3.29 -1.67 14.72
CA ASN A 266 3.65 -2.96 15.29
C ASN A 266 2.45 -3.60 16.02
N LYS A 267 2.60 -4.87 16.44
CA LYS A 267 1.52 -5.63 17.10
C LYS A 267 0.97 -4.89 18.33
N SER A 268 1.84 -4.41 19.22
CA SER A 268 1.45 -3.72 20.46
C SER A 268 0.67 -2.43 20.17
N GLN A 269 1.14 -1.62 19.21
CA GLN A 269 0.45 -0.39 18.81
C GLN A 269 -0.93 -0.69 18.24
N ARG A 270 -1.05 -1.72 17.40
CA ARG A 270 -2.32 -2.14 16.84
C ARG A 270 -3.29 -2.64 17.92
N ASP A 271 -2.81 -3.50 18.83
CA ASP A 271 -3.63 -4.04 19.92
C ASP A 271 -4.12 -2.88 20.84
N SER A 272 -3.24 -1.91 21.13
CA SER A 272 -3.59 -0.69 21.86
C SER A 272 -4.66 0.13 21.13
N LEU A 273 -4.52 0.35 19.81
CA LEU A 273 -5.51 1.07 19.00
C LEU A 273 -6.88 0.40 19.06
N VAL A 274 -6.92 -0.91 18.81
CA VAL A 274 -8.16 -1.70 18.85
C VAL A 274 -8.79 -1.68 20.23
N SER A 275 -7.99 -1.81 21.30
CA SER A 275 -8.47 -1.71 22.68
C SER A 275 -9.15 -0.37 22.95
N ARG A 276 -8.52 0.75 22.57
CA ARG A 276 -9.08 2.11 22.73
C ARG A 276 -10.40 2.27 22.00
N LEU A 277 -10.46 1.84 20.74
CA LEU A 277 -11.69 1.89 19.94
C LEU A 277 -12.82 1.01 20.51
N LYS A 278 -12.46 -0.09 21.20
CA LYS A 278 -13.43 -1.02 21.79
C LYS A 278 -13.95 -0.57 23.17
N THR A 279 -13.08 0.02 23.99
CA THR A 279 -13.43 0.42 25.37
C THR A 279 -14.17 1.75 25.42
N ASN A 280 -13.89 2.67 24.49
CA ASN A 280 -14.60 3.96 24.43
C ASN A 280 -15.92 3.81 23.66
N LYS A 281 -16.93 4.53 24.11
CA LYS A 281 -18.30 4.44 23.62
C LYS A 281 -18.80 5.79 23.10
N VAL A 282 -19.69 5.74 22.10
CA VAL A 282 -20.46 6.89 21.61
C VAL A 282 -21.47 7.32 22.69
#